data_cc3e80c52263c0ff0918efbbfc0ac360
#
_entry.id   cc3e80c52263c0ff0918efbbfc0ac360
#
_cell.length_a   1.000
_cell.length_b   1.000
_cell.length_c   1.000
_cell.angle_alpha   90.00
_cell.angle_beta   90.00
_cell.angle_gamma   90.00
#
_symmetry.space_group_name_H-M   'P 1'
#
loop_
_entity.id
_entity.type
_entity.pdbx_description
1 polymer ?
#
loop_
_entity_poly.entity_id
_entity_poly.type
_entity_poly.pdbx_seq_one_letter_code
_entity_poly.pdbx_strand_id
1 'polypeptide(L)'
;MKYLVDTHAHTIASTHAYSTVHDYIAVAKQKGLKLFAITDHGPDMADAPHFWHFVNLRVLPRIVDGVGILRGIEANIKNEAGEIDYFGDYLQELDIVLAGFHEPVFPPSDKQTHTQALINAIESGNVDIITHPGNPAYPIDIKAVAAAAARCHVALEINNSSFEMSRKGSEANCVAIAKAVRDSGGLLVMGSDSHVAFSLGEFSQALAIIKEAEFPEERLLNRSPEALLVFLSKRGHTTLDDFAEL
;
A
#
# COMPACT_ATOMS: atom_id res chain seq x y z
N MET A 1 13.03 16.82 -4.35
CA MET A 1 11.90 17.00 -3.43
C MET A 1 11.93 15.88 -2.41
N LYS A 2 11.49 16.11 -1.19
CA LYS A 2 11.49 15.10 -0.15
C LYS A 2 10.05 14.57 -0.01
N TYR A 3 9.86 13.26 -0.20
CA TYR A 3 8.59 12.61 0.05
C TYR A 3 8.49 12.30 1.54
N LEU A 4 7.34 12.64 2.15
CA LEU A 4 7.18 12.71 3.60
C LEU A 4 6.31 11.57 4.15
N VAL A 5 5.82 10.69 3.27
CA VAL A 5 4.85 9.65 3.61
C VAL A 5 5.31 8.31 3.07
N ASP A 6 5.21 7.25 3.89
CA ASP A 6 5.36 5.86 3.49
C ASP A 6 4.11 5.06 3.86
N THR A 7 3.49 4.40 2.89
CA THR A 7 2.21 3.71 3.07
C THR A 7 2.33 2.21 3.28
N HIS A 8 3.56 1.65 3.26
CA HIS A 8 3.75 0.20 3.24
C HIS A 8 4.96 -0.22 4.08
N ALA A 9 4.69 -0.70 5.29
CA ALA A 9 5.72 -1.19 6.21
C ALA A 9 5.19 -2.29 7.13
N HIS A 10 6.04 -3.28 7.42
CA HIS A 10 5.73 -4.47 8.21
C HIS A 10 6.53 -4.49 9.51
N THR A 11 5.83 -4.75 10.61
CA THR A 11 6.45 -4.93 11.91
C THR A 11 6.83 -6.39 12.17
N ILE A 12 7.49 -6.65 13.29
CA ILE A 12 7.78 -8.03 13.75
C ILE A 12 6.52 -8.88 13.96
N ALA A 13 5.32 -8.31 13.83
CA ALA A 13 4.07 -9.06 13.85
C ALA A 13 3.91 -9.91 12.56
N SER A 14 4.43 -9.43 11.43
CA SER A 14 4.67 -10.26 10.24
C SER A 14 6.03 -10.95 10.44
N THR A 15 6.03 -12.27 10.72
CA THR A 15 7.19 -12.94 11.35
C THR A 15 8.48 -12.98 10.52
N HIS A 16 8.45 -12.57 9.27
CA HIS A 16 9.64 -12.34 8.44
C HIS A 16 10.10 -10.87 8.37
N ALA A 17 9.48 -9.99 9.17
CA ALA A 17 9.95 -8.62 9.39
C ALA A 17 10.68 -8.49 10.74
N TYR A 18 11.53 -7.47 10.90
CA TYR A 18 12.54 -7.44 11.97
C TYR A 18 12.49 -6.21 12.85
N SER A 19 11.53 -5.31 12.68
CA SER A 19 11.47 -4.06 13.44
C SER A 19 10.13 -3.86 14.15
N THR A 20 10.21 -3.20 15.30
CA THR A 20 9.05 -2.79 16.08
C THR A 20 8.51 -1.44 15.62
N VAL A 21 7.30 -1.07 16.07
CA VAL A 21 6.74 0.28 15.88
C VAL A 21 7.69 1.37 16.40
N HIS A 22 8.38 1.12 17.52
CA HIS A 22 9.35 2.07 18.09
C HIS A 22 10.56 2.29 17.18
N ASP A 23 11.07 1.23 16.53
CA ASP A 23 12.16 1.34 15.57
C ASP A 23 11.74 2.18 14.37
N TYR A 24 10.51 1.95 13.86
CA TYR A 24 9.94 2.72 12.74
C TYR A 24 9.79 4.20 13.06
N ILE A 25 9.28 4.54 14.26
CA ILE A 25 9.17 5.93 14.71
C ILE A 25 10.54 6.61 14.77
N ALA A 26 11.53 5.93 15.36
CA ALA A 26 12.90 6.46 15.47
C ALA A 26 13.52 6.74 14.09
N VAL A 27 13.39 5.79 13.15
CA VAL A 27 13.92 5.95 11.78
C VAL A 27 13.12 6.99 11.00
N ALA A 28 11.79 7.02 11.09
CA ALA A 28 10.96 8.03 10.46
C ALA A 28 11.38 9.45 10.87
N LYS A 29 11.57 9.66 12.17
CA LYS A 29 12.07 10.92 12.72
C LYS A 29 13.47 11.27 12.19
N GLN A 30 14.40 10.33 12.19
CA GLN A 30 15.76 10.50 11.67
C GLN A 30 15.77 10.88 10.19
N LYS A 31 14.97 10.21 9.37
CA LYS A 31 14.84 10.47 7.93
C LYS A 31 13.96 11.69 7.63
N GLY A 32 13.18 12.17 8.62
CA GLY A 32 12.26 13.30 8.53
C GLY A 32 11.00 12.98 7.74
N LEU A 33 10.57 11.70 7.75
CA LEU A 33 9.22 11.33 7.38
C LEU A 33 8.23 11.92 8.39
N LYS A 34 7.05 12.26 7.90
CA LYS A 34 5.98 12.84 8.72
C LYS A 34 4.85 11.87 9.02
N LEU A 35 4.64 10.90 8.13
CA LEU A 35 3.55 9.93 8.25
C LEU A 35 4.01 8.59 7.67
N PHE A 36 3.71 7.50 8.37
CA PHE A 36 3.86 6.17 7.81
C PHE A 36 2.71 5.26 8.23
N ALA A 37 2.44 4.22 7.45
CA ALA A 37 1.45 3.21 7.76
C ALA A 37 2.12 1.93 8.27
N ILE A 38 1.52 1.31 9.29
CA ILE A 38 1.79 -0.07 9.67
C ILE A 38 0.79 -0.93 8.92
N THR A 39 1.28 -1.80 8.06
CA THR A 39 0.48 -2.62 7.14
C THR A 39 0.97 -4.05 7.15
N ASP A 40 1.00 -4.66 8.34
CA ASP A 40 1.32 -6.07 8.49
C ASP A 40 0.43 -6.95 7.60
N HIS A 41 0.95 -8.10 7.17
CA HIS A 41 0.23 -9.03 6.29
C HIS A 41 -1.09 -9.49 6.89
N GLY A 42 -2.10 -9.61 6.03
CA GLY A 42 -3.43 -10.10 6.39
C GLY A 42 -3.43 -11.55 6.90
N PRO A 43 -4.43 -11.91 7.71
CA PRO A 43 -4.39 -13.11 8.56
C PRO A 43 -4.39 -14.46 7.82
N ASP A 44 -4.66 -14.50 6.51
CA ASP A 44 -4.60 -15.75 5.74
C ASP A 44 -3.15 -16.13 5.34
N MET A 45 -2.17 -15.23 5.51
CA MET A 45 -0.75 -15.58 5.41
C MET A 45 -0.35 -16.42 6.62
N ALA A 46 0.41 -17.50 6.40
CA ALA A 46 0.80 -18.44 7.45
C ALA A 46 1.67 -17.80 8.55
N ASP A 47 2.39 -16.73 8.22
CA ASP A 47 3.29 -16.01 9.10
C ASP A 47 2.77 -14.62 9.51
N ALA A 48 1.49 -14.35 9.21
CA ALA A 48 0.81 -13.11 9.59
C ALA A 48 0.45 -13.08 11.08
N PRO A 49 0.21 -11.89 11.62
CA PRO A 49 -0.31 -11.75 12.96
C PRO A 49 -1.75 -12.27 13.06
N HIS A 50 -2.13 -12.67 14.26
CA HIS A 50 -3.51 -13.02 14.55
C HIS A 50 -4.44 -11.81 14.32
N PHE A 51 -5.69 -12.07 13.91
CA PHE A 51 -6.74 -11.06 13.69
C PHE A 51 -6.83 -9.99 14.79
N TRP A 52 -6.65 -10.34 16.07
CA TRP A 52 -6.64 -9.40 17.19
C TRP A 52 -5.55 -8.33 17.13
N HIS A 53 -4.47 -8.57 16.37
CA HIS A 53 -3.44 -7.56 16.13
C HIS A 53 -4.05 -6.31 15.47
N PHE A 54 -4.78 -6.51 14.38
CA PHE A 54 -5.40 -5.40 13.63
C PHE A 54 -6.45 -4.67 14.44
N VAL A 55 -7.34 -5.41 15.16
CA VAL A 55 -8.33 -4.83 16.06
C VAL A 55 -7.68 -3.98 17.15
N ASN A 56 -6.52 -4.42 17.65
CA ASN A 56 -5.82 -3.74 18.75
C ASN A 56 -4.88 -2.62 18.30
N LEU A 57 -4.70 -2.38 16.99
CA LEU A 57 -3.93 -1.21 16.51
C LEU A 57 -4.46 0.11 17.10
N ARG A 58 -5.73 0.15 17.51
CA ARG A 58 -6.38 1.30 18.17
C ARG A 58 -5.66 1.80 19.43
N VAL A 59 -4.81 0.98 20.06
CA VAL A 59 -4.02 1.42 21.24
C VAL A 59 -2.79 2.23 20.85
N LEU A 60 -2.38 2.23 19.59
CA LEU A 60 -1.25 3.02 19.11
C LEU A 60 -1.61 4.51 19.12
N PRO A 61 -0.75 5.38 19.65
CA PRO A 61 -0.91 6.83 19.47
C PRO A 61 -0.91 7.20 17.98
N ARG A 62 -1.67 8.22 17.63
CA ARG A 62 -1.72 8.74 16.24
C ARG A 62 -0.47 9.48 15.85
N ILE A 63 0.10 10.24 16.78
CA ILE A 63 1.30 11.03 16.57
C ILE A 63 2.26 10.75 17.72
N VAL A 64 3.50 10.43 17.38
CA VAL A 64 4.60 10.27 18.34
C VAL A 64 5.80 11.07 17.82
N ASP A 65 6.32 11.97 18.64
CA ASP A 65 7.50 12.79 18.30
C ASP A 65 7.35 13.56 16.97
N GLY A 66 6.14 13.96 16.59
CA GLY A 66 5.84 14.67 15.34
C GLY A 66 5.84 13.77 14.09
N VAL A 67 5.71 12.45 14.29
CA VAL A 67 5.51 11.45 13.25
C VAL A 67 4.14 10.82 13.41
N GLY A 68 3.31 10.86 12.37
CA GLY A 68 2.01 10.22 12.31
C GLY A 68 2.10 8.73 12.00
N ILE A 69 1.21 7.94 12.59
CA ILE A 69 1.12 6.49 12.43
C ILE A 69 -0.28 6.13 11.96
N LEU A 70 -0.41 5.69 10.71
CA LEU A 70 -1.64 5.10 10.18
C LEU A 70 -1.72 3.63 10.56
N ARG A 71 -2.90 3.23 11.01
CA ARG A 71 -3.24 1.86 11.39
C ARG A 71 -3.82 1.16 10.18
N GLY A 72 -3.10 0.21 9.61
CA GLY A 72 -3.47 -0.40 8.36
C GLY A 72 -3.26 -1.91 8.31
N ILE A 73 -3.45 -2.43 7.13
CA ILE A 73 -3.26 -3.83 6.78
C ILE A 73 -2.77 -3.93 5.34
N GLU A 74 -1.91 -4.89 5.05
CA GLU A 74 -1.75 -5.42 3.71
C GLU A 74 -2.55 -6.72 3.60
N ALA A 75 -3.82 -6.59 3.18
CA ALA A 75 -4.74 -7.71 3.01
C ALA A 75 -4.37 -8.56 1.79
N ASN A 76 -4.66 -9.85 1.86
CA ASN A 76 -4.49 -10.76 0.74
C ASN A 76 -5.78 -10.80 -0.11
N ILE A 77 -5.66 -10.63 -1.42
CA ILE A 77 -6.74 -10.96 -2.35
C ILE A 77 -6.78 -12.48 -2.47
N LYS A 78 -7.93 -13.08 -2.16
CA LYS A 78 -8.08 -14.53 -1.95
C LYS A 78 -8.53 -15.30 -3.18
N ASN A 79 -9.26 -14.65 -4.08
CA ASN A 79 -9.92 -15.30 -5.20
C ASN A 79 -10.27 -14.30 -6.31
N GLU A 80 -10.78 -14.83 -7.42
CA GLU A 80 -11.20 -14.03 -8.58
C GLU A 80 -12.35 -13.05 -8.26
N ALA A 81 -13.16 -13.32 -7.22
CA ALA A 81 -14.22 -12.40 -6.78
C ALA A 81 -13.65 -11.14 -6.09
N GLY A 82 -12.34 -11.08 -5.86
CA GLY A 82 -11.68 -9.92 -5.23
C GLY A 82 -11.90 -9.84 -3.73
N GLU A 83 -12.32 -10.94 -3.10
CA GLU A 83 -12.45 -11.01 -1.66
C GLU A 83 -11.07 -10.89 -0.99
N ILE A 84 -11.03 -10.13 0.11
CA ILE A 84 -9.84 -9.98 0.93
C ILE A 84 -9.99 -10.74 2.26
N ASP A 85 -8.88 -11.03 2.92
CA ASP A 85 -8.84 -11.83 4.14
C ASP A 85 -9.11 -11.03 5.44
N TYR A 86 -9.52 -9.78 5.33
CA TYR A 86 -9.99 -8.96 6.44
C TYR A 86 -11.34 -8.33 6.07
N PHE A 87 -12.32 -8.32 6.97
CA PHE A 87 -13.70 -8.10 6.59
C PHE A 87 -14.58 -7.49 7.69
N GLY A 88 -15.80 -7.08 7.30
CA GLY A 88 -16.84 -6.58 8.18
C GLY A 88 -16.51 -5.19 8.75
N ASP A 89 -17.12 -4.88 9.89
CA ASP A 89 -17.01 -3.57 10.55
C ASP A 89 -15.58 -3.24 10.99
N TYR A 90 -14.72 -4.25 11.14
CA TYR A 90 -13.32 -4.05 11.53
C TYR A 90 -12.47 -3.34 10.47
N LEU A 91 -12.83 -3.43 9.19
CA LEU A 91 -12.16 -2.64 8.14
C LEU A 91 -12.33 -1.14 8.35
N GLN A 92 -13.47 -0.73 8.91
CA GLN A 92 -13.78 0.68 9.16
C GLN A 92 -12.98 1.27 10.34
N GLU A 93 -12.40 0.41 11.18
CA GLU A 93 -11.53 0.82 12.29
C GLU A 93 -10.08 1.09 11.83
N LEU A 94 -9.73 0.67 10.61
CA LEU A 94 -8.42 0.93 10.02
C LEU A 94 -8.42 2.29 9.29
N ASP A 95 -7.26 2.91 9.25
CA ASP A 95 -7.05 4.18 8.55
C ASP A 95 -6.74 3.99 7.08
N ILE A 96 -6.19 2.81 6.71
CA ILE A 96 -5.74 2.50 5.37
C ILE A 96 -5.77 0.98 5.14
N VAL A 97 -6.31 0.57 3.99
CA VAL A 97 -6.39 -0.83 3.57
C VAL A 97 -5.65 -1.01 2.26
N LEU A 98 -4.53 -1.71 2.32
CA LEU A 98 -3.79 -2.17 1.17
C LEU A 98 -4.27 -3.59 0.82
N ALA A 99 -4.22 -3.95 -0.47
CA ALA A 99 -4.48 -5.33 -0.89
C ALA A 99 -3.64 -5.73 -2.10
N GLY A 100 -3.15 -6.96 -2.08
CA GLY A 100 -2.34 -7.51 -3.16
C GLY A 100 -2.38 -9.03 -3.24
N PHE A 101 -1.66 -9.57 -4.23
CA PHE A 101 -1.50 -11.01 -4.39
C PHE A 101 -0.26 -11.50 -3.65
N HIS A 102 -0.46 -12.54 -2.83
CA HIS A 102 0.61 -13.30 -2.21
C HIS A 102 0.45 -14.78 -2.54
N GLU A 103 1.51 -15.41 -3.02
CA GLU A 103 1.47 -16.79 -3.55
C GLU A 103 0.89 -17.81 -2.56
N PRO A 104 1.17 -17.75 -1.24
CA PRO A 104 0.59 -18.70 -0.28
C PRO A 104 -0.94 -18.63 -0.17
N VAL A 105 -1.55 -17.48 -0.48
CA VAL A 105 -3.00 -17.26 -0.36
C VAL A 105 -3.70 -17.37 -1.70
N PHE A 106 -3.14 -16.77 -2.73
CA PHE A 106 -3.66 -16.82 -4.10
C PHE A 106 -2.54 -17.21 -5.06
N PRO A 107 -2.38 -18.50 -5.38
CA PRO A 107 -1.35 -18.98 -6.31
C PRO A 107 -1.46 -18.29 -7.68
N PRO A 108 -0.32 -18.02 -8.36
CA PRO A 108 -0.33 -17.48 -9.72
C PRO A 108 -1.22 -18.28 -10.68
N SER A 109 -1.95 -17.56 -11.53
CA SER A 109 -2.90 -18.10 -12.51
C SER A 109 -2.75 -17.37 -13.84
N ASP A 110 -3.80 -17.31 -14.64
CA ASP A 110 -3.76 -16.60 -15.91
C ASP A 110 -4.07 -15.09 -15.77
N LYS A 111 -3.74 -14.35 -16.82
CA LYS A 111 -3.91 -12.90 -16.88
C LYS A 111 -5.36 -12.46 -16.66
N GLN A 112 -6.34 -13.21 -17.15
CA GLN A 112 -7.75 -12.85 -17.04
C GLN A 112 -8.20 -12.95 -15.59
N THR A 113 -7.88 -14.04 -14.93
CA THR A 113 -8.18 -14.29 -13.51
C THR A 113 -7.58 -13.20 -12.62
N HIS A 114 -6.30 -12.87 -12.79
CA HIS A 114 -5.67 -11.81 -11.99
C HIS A 114 -6.28 -10.44 -12.25
N THR A 115 -6.57 -10.13 -13.52
CA THR A 115 -7.19 -8.84 -13.88
C THR A 115 -8.56 -8.71 -13.24
N GLN A 116 -9.38 -9.76 -13.32
CA GLN A 116 -10.73 -9.75 -12.74
C GLN A 116 -10.71 -9.64 -11.22
N ALA A 117 -9.80 -10.38 -10.56
CA ALA A 117 -9.62 -10.32 -9.11
C ALA A 117 -9.26 -8.91 -8.64
N LEU A 118 -8.32 -8.23 -9.32
CA LEU A 118 -7.96 -6.83 -8.98
C LEU A 118 -9.13 -5.87 -9.23
N ILE A 119 -9.83 -6.00 -10.36
CA ILE A 119 -10.98 -5.12 -10.65
C ILE A 119 -12.07 -5.31 -9.60
N ASN A 120 -12.39 -6.55 -9.23
CA ASN A 120 -13.41 -6.85 -8.22
C ASN A 120 -12.98 -6.31 -6.83
N ALA A 121 -11.71 -6.46 -6.44
CA ALA A 121 -11.19 -5.89 -5.19
C ALA A 121 -11.28 -4.35 -5.20
N ILE A 122 -10.93 -3.70 -6.31
CA ILE A 122 -11.03 -2.24 -6.49
C ILE A 122 -12.50 -1.79 -6.37
N GLU A 123 -13.42 -2.50 -7.01
CA GLU A 123 -14.84 -2.15 -7.05
C GLU A 123 -15.60 -2.51 -5.76
N SER A 124 -15.02 -3.34 -4.89
CA SER A 124 -15.61 -3.70 -3.59
C SER A 124 -15.82 -2.50 -2.65
N GLY A 125 -15.02 -1.42 -2.83
CA GLY A 125 -15.00 -0.27 -1.95
C GLY A 125 -14.18 -0.46 -0.66
N ASN A 126 -13.64 -1.65 -0.43
CA ASN A 126 -12.92 -2.01 0.80
C ASN A 126 -11.40 -1.78 0.73
N VAL A 127 -10.85 -1.48 -0.44
CA VAL A 127 -9.41 -1.37 -0.67
C VAL A 127 -9.06 0.05 -1.10
N ASP A 128 -8.07 0.65 -0.46
CA ASP A 128 -7.58 2.00 -0.79
C ASP A 128 -6.43 1.96 -1.78
N ILE A 129 -5.54 0.99 -1.63
CA ILE A 129 -4.33 0.85 -2.45
C ILE A 129 -4.18 -0.60 -2.90
N ILE A 130 -3.96 -0.81 -4.20
CA ILE A 130 -3.50 -2.09 -4.72
C ILE A 130 -1.97 -2.13 -4.63
N THR A 131 -1.43 -3.09 -3.87
CA THR A 131 0.01 -3.24 -3.66
C THR A 131 0.69 -3.99 -4.80
N HIS A 132 1.91 -3.61 -5.08
CA HIS A 132 2.85 -4.25 -6.04
C HIS A 132 2.22 -4.91 -7.30
N PRO A 133 1.29 -4.23 -8.02
CA PRO A 133 0.59 -4.81 -9.18
C PRO A 133 1.50 -5.08 -10.39
N GLY A 134 2.76 -4.66 -10.32
CA GLY A 134 3.78 -4.91 -11.34
C GLY A 134 4.45 -6.28 -11.26
N ASN A 135 4.13 -7.11 -10.26
CA ASN A 135 4.72 -8.43 -10.07
C ASN A 135 4.56 -9.32 -11.31
N PRO A 136 5.64 -9.78 -11.97
CA PRO A 136 5.55 -10.57 -13.20
C PRO A 136 4.94 -11.96 -13.00
N ALA A 137 4.90 -12.49 -11.77
CA ALA A 137 4.20 -13.74 -11.46
C ALA A 137 2.68 -13.61 -11.61
N TYR A 138 2.15 -12.39 -11.57
CA TYR A 138 0.72 -12.09 -11.68
C TYR A 138 0.46 -11.16 -12.88
N PRO A 139 0.55 -11.67 -14.11
CA PRO A 139 0.27 -10.85 -15.30
C PRO A 139 -1.16 -10.32 -15.27
N ILE A 140 -1.37 -9.04 -15.61
CA ILE A 140 -2.65 -8.35 -15.61
C ILE A 140 -2.90 -7.55 -16.89
N ASP A 141 -4.14 -7.19 -17.15
CA ASP A 141 -4.46 -6.12 -18.10
C ASP A 141 -4.29 -4.76 -17.39
N ILE A 142 -3.09 -4.20 -17.55
CA ILE A 142 -2.67 -2.96 -16.89
C ILE A 142 -3.66 -1.80 -17.18
N LYS A 143 -4.14 -1.70 -18.43
CA LYS A 143 -5.05 -0.60 -18.80
C LYS A 143 -6.43 -0.76 -18.15
N ALA A 144 -6.95 -1.99 -18.11
CA ALA A 144 -8.24 -2.27 -17.48
C ALA A 144 -8.17 -2.00 -15.97
N VAL A 145 -7.11 -2.45 -15.28
CA VAL A 145 -6.91 -2.23 -13.85
C VAL A 145 -6.72 -0.74 -13.54
N ALA A 146 -5.89 -0.02 -14.31
CA ALA A 146 -5.68 1.43 -14.11
C ALA A 146 -6.98 2.23 -14.32
N ALA A 147 -7.80 1.86 -15.32
CA ALA A 147 -9.09 2.50 -15.55
C ALA A 147 -10.08 2.23 -14.40
N ALA A 148 -10.13 1.00 -13.88
CA ALA A 148 -10.97 0.67 -12.71
C ALA A 148 -10.50 1.45 -11.47
N ALA A 149 -9.21 1.49 -11.19
CA ALA A 149 -8.63 2.22 -10.07
C ALA A 149 -8.95 3.73 -10.13
N ALA A 150 -8.82 4.35 -11.31
CA ALA A 150 -9.16 5.76 -11.50
C ALA A 150 -10.66 6.02 -11.26
N ARG A 151 -11.53 5.16 -11.78
CA ARG A 151 -12.99 5.27 -11.62
C ARG A 151 -13.44 5.13 -10.17
N CYS A 152 -12.84 4.20 -9.45
CA CYS A 152 -13.17 3.90 -8.04
C CYS A 152 -12.36 4.71 -7.02
N HIS A 153 -11.50 5.62 -7.49
CA HIS A 153 -10.63 6.43 -6.62
C HIS A 153 -9.74 5.57 -5.71
N VAL A 154 -9.19 4.48 -6.25
CA VAL A 154 -8.19 3.61 -5.61
C VAL A 154 -6.83 3.97 -6.17
N ALA A 155 -5.78 3.97 -5.33
CA ALA A 155 -4.42 4.20 -5.79
C ALA A 155 -3.74 2.89 -6.20
N LEU A 156 -2.84 2.95 -7.20
CA LEU A 156 -1.95 1.84 -7.50
C LEU A 156 -0.54 2.13 -6.94
N GLU A 157 0.09 1.11 -6.40
CA GLU A 157 1.41 1.24 -5.80
C GLU A 157 2.53 1.01 -6.83
N ILE A 158 3.56 1.86 -6.78
CA ILE A 158 4.90 1.56 -7.28
C ILE A 158 5.74 1.17 -6.07
N ASN A 159 5.86 -0.13 -5.85
CA ASN A 159 6.51 -0.69 -4.69
C ASN A 159 8.03 -0.74 -4.90
N ASN A 160 8.78 -0.13 -3.98
CA ASN A 160 10.23 0.01 -4.11
C ASN A 160 10.97 -1.34 -3.96
N SER A 161 10.43 -2.29 -3.19
CA SER A 161 11.00 -3.64 -3.03
C SER A 161 10.71 -4.58 -4.21
N SER A 162 9.86 -4.16 -5.17
CA SER A 162 9.49 -5.00 -6.33
C SER A 162 10.62 -5.25 -7.34
N PHE A 163 11.74 -4.56 -7.21
CA PHE A 163 12.86 -4.67 -8.16
C PHE A 163 13.92 -5.67 -7.70
N GLU A 164 13.73 -6.21 -6.52
CA GLU A 164 14.67 -7.14 -5.88
C GLU A 164 13.93 -8.42 -5.45
N MET A 165 14.69 -9.47 -5.17
CA MET A 165 14.21 -10.72 -4.58
C MET A 165 13.02 -11.36 -5.35
N SER A 166 11.90 -11.56 -4.66
CA SER A 166 10.75 -12.35 -5.12
C SER A 166 9.99 -11.75 -6.31
N ARG A 167 10.05 -10.42 -6.50
CA ARG A 167 9.35 -9.70 -7.59
C ARG A 167 10.29 -9.14 -8.66
N LYS A 168 11.51 -9.64 -8.72
CA LYS A 168 12.51 -9.23 -9.72
C LYS A 168 11.97 -9.33 -11.15
N GLY A 169 12.18 -8.27 -11.95
CA GLY A 169 11.67 -8.16 -13.32
C GLY A 169 10.36 -7.36 -13.42
N SER A 170 9.96 -6.69 -12.33
CA SER A 170 8.77 -5.82 -12.29
C SER A 170 8.94 -4.50 -13.02
N GLU A 171 10.16 -4.08 -13.38
CA GLU A 171 10.47 -2.72 -13.84
C GLU A 171 9.60 -2.29 -15.03
N ALA A 172 9.56 -3.12 -16.09
CA ALA A 172 8.77 -2.83 -17.30
C ALA A 172 7.26 -2.72 -16.99
N ASN A 173 6.75 -3.60 -16.14
CA ASN A 173 5.36 -3.57 -15.71
C ASN A 173 5.05 -2.31 -14.88
N CYS A 174 5.93 -1.94 -13.95
CA CYS A 174 5.77 -0.75 -13.13
C CYS A 174 5.76 0.54 -13.97
N VAL A 175 6.64 0.64 -14.98
CA VAL A 175 6.61 1.76 -15.94
C VAL A 175 5.30 1.78 -16.73
N ALA A 176 4.84 0.63 -17.21
CA ALA A 176 3.58 0.52 -17.93
C ALA A 176 2.37 0.89 -17.06
N ILE A 177 2.37 0.46 -15.79
CA ILE A 177 1.34 0.82 -14.80
C ILE A 177 1.35 2.33 -14.56
N ALA A 178 2.50 2.93 -14.28
CA ALA A 178 2.60 4.36 -14.02
C ALA A 178 2.09 5.19 -15.22
N LYS A 179 2.43 4.80 -16.45
CA LYS A 179 1.89 5.42 -17.68
C LYS A 179 0.37 5.24 -17.81
N ALA A 180 -0.15 4.04 -17.57
CA ALA A 180 -1.58 3.77 -17.66
C ALA A 180 -2.39 4.56 -16.61
N VAL A 181 -1.88 4.65 -15.37
CA VAL A 181 -2.48 5.45 -14.30
C VAL A 181 -2.42 6.96 -14.65
N ARG A 182 -1.30 7.44 -15.21
CA ARG A 182 -1.19 8.80 -15.71
C ARG A 182 -2.28 9.10 -16.75
N ASP A 183 -2.41 8.23 -17.74
CA ASP A 183 -3.30 8.41 -18.88
C ASP A 183 -4.79 8.26 -18.50
N SER A 184 -5.12 7.47 -17.47
CA SER A 184 -6.47 7.31 -16.92
C SER A 184 -6.88 8.41 -15.92
N GLY A 185 -5.98 9.31 -15.54
CA GLY A 185 -6.25 10.32 -14.51
C GLY A 185 -6.20 9.79 -13.07
N GLY A 186 -5.72 8.57 -12.85
CA GLY A 186 -5.64 7.91 -11.54
C GLY A 186 -4.54 8.44 -10.63
N LEU A 187 -4.41 7.83 -9.47
CA LEU A 187 -3.46 8.17 -8.40
C LEU A 187 -2.39 7.08 -8.25
N LEU A 188 -1.16 7.49 -7.97
CA LEU A 188 -0.09 6.59 -7.55
C LEU A 188 0.33 6.85 -6.11
N VAL A 189 0.87 5.81 -5.52
CA VAL A 189 1.57 5.86 -4.25
C VAL A 189 2.87 5.06 -4.37
N MET A 190 3.89 5.45 -3.61
CA MET A 190 5.10 4.65 -3.42
C MET A 190 5.03 3.95 -2.07
N GLY A 191 5.36 2.67 -2.02
CA GLY A 191 5.57 1.92 -0.79
C GLY A 191 7.01 1.47 -0.69
N SER A 192 7.63 1.58 0.48
CA SER A 192 8.94 0.97 0.70
C SER A 192 8.84 -0.55 0.84
N ASP A 193 7.70 -1.05 1.30
CA ASP A 193 7.47 -2.44 1.67
C ASP A 193 8.56 -2.91 2.67
N SER A 194 8.75 -2.04 3.66
CA SER A 194 9.84 -2.15 4.62
C SER A 194 9.58 -3.29 5.60
N HIS A 195 10.48 -4.27 5.62
CA HIS A 195 10.50 -5.37 6.59
C HIS A 195 11.57 -5.16 7.69
N VAL A 196 12.27 -4.04 7.61
CA VAL A 196 13.20 -3.56 8.62
C VAL A 196 13.24 -2.04 8.58
N ALA A 197 13.16 -1.38 9.72
CA ALA A 197 13.00 0.07 9.78
C ALA A 197 14.05 0.86 8.97
N PHE A 198 15.23 0.30 8.75
CA PHE A 198 16.28 0.94 7.93
C PHE A 198 15.85 1.25 6.51
N SER A 199 14.94 0.47 5.92
CA SER A 199 14.42 0.68 4.56
C SER A 199 13.16 1.54 4.51
N LEU A 200 12.60 1.97 5.65
CA LEU A 200 11.46 2.88 5.67
C LEU A 200 11.75 4.16 4.89
N GLY A 201 10.85 4.55 4.00
CA GLY A 201 10.99 5.74 3.16
C GLY A 201 12.04 5.62 2.05
N GLU A 202 12.49 4.40 1.76
CA GLU A 202 13.38 4.15 0.63
C GLU A 202 12.56 4.04 -0.65
N PHE A 203 12.71 5.04 -1.53
CA PHE A 203 11.91 5.18 -2.75
C PHE A 203 12.74 5.37 -4.02
N SER A 204 14.05 5.15 -3.97
CA SER A 204 14.96 5.48 -5.07
C SER A 204 14.57 4.81 -6.38
N GLN A 205 14.20 3.54 -6.35
CA GLN A 205 13.79 2.76 -7.51
C GLN A 205 12.38 3.14 -7.99
N ALA A 206 11.42 3.28 -7.07
CA ALA A 206 10.07 3.73 -7.39
C ALA A 206 10.08 5.13 -8.04
N LEU A 207 10.90 6.04 -7.53
CA LEU A 207 11.08 7.37 -8.12
C LEU A 207 11.66 7.35 -9.53
N ALA A 208 12.57 6.43 -9.83
CA ALA A 208 13.08 6.26 -11.19
C ALA A 208 11.96 5.86 -12.17
N ILE A 209 11.08 4.94 -11.76
CA ILE A 209 9.90 4.52 -12.53
C ILE A 209 8.93 5.70 -12.75
N ILE A 210 8.61 6.43 -11.68
CA ILE A 210 7.69 7.59 -11.74
C ILE A 210 8.23 8.66 -12.69
N LYS A 211 9.54 8.92 -12.64
CA LYS A 211 10.22 9.86 -13.53
C LYS A 211 10.21 9.38 -14.98
N GLU A 212 10.51 8.11 -15.24
CA GLU A 212 10.49 7.52 -16.59
C GLU A 212 9.07 7.54 -17.19
N ALA A 213 8.05 7.37 -16.37
CA ALA A 213 6.66 7.44 -16.80
C ALA A 213 6.16 8.88 -16.98
N GLU A 214 6.95 9.90 -16.64
CA GLU A 214 6.54 11.32 -16.62
C GLU A 214 5.24 11.52 -15.84
N PHE A 215 5.12 10.84 -14.68
CA PHE A 215 3.91 10.90 -13.87
C PHE A 215 3.79 12.24 -13.15
N PRO A 216 2.61 12.90 -13.18
CA PRO A 216 2.42 14.21 -12.57
C PRO A 216 2.44 14.13 -11.05
N GLU A 217 3.29 14.95 -10.43
CA GLU A 217 3.57 14.91 -9.01
C GLU A 217 2.36 15.23 -8.13
N GLU A 218 1.46 16.07 -8.60
CA GLU A 218 0.22 16.43 -7.90
C GLU A 218 -0.72 15.25 -7.67
N ARG A 219 -0.55 14.16 -8.43
CA ARG A 219 -1.28 12.91 -8.28
C ARG A 219 -0.51 11.81 -7.56
N LEU A 220 0.68 12.11 -7.02
CA LEU A 220 1.46 11.22 -6.18
C LEU A 220 1.13 11.48 -4.70
N LEU A 221 0.60 10.48 -4.00
CA LEU A 221 0.08 10.63 -2.64
C LEU A 221 1.18 10.84 -1.58
N ASN A 222 2.40 10.38 -1.84
CA ASN A 222 3.53 10.50 -0.89
C ASN A 222 4.07 11.92 -0.71
N ARG A 223 3.64 12.88 -1.52
CA ARG A 223 4.20 14.25 -1.52
C ARG A 223 4.00 14.97 -0.19
N SER A 224 2.93 14.68 0.53
CA SER A 224 2.66 15.25 1.85
C SER A 224 1.65 14.40 2.64
N PRO A 225 1.64 14.47 3.98
CA PRO A 225 0.59 13.87 4.80
C PRO A 225 -0.82 14.29 4.37
N GLU A 226 -1.01 15.59 4.12
CA GLU A 226 -2.30 16.14 3.67
C GLU A 226 -2.81 15.46 2.39
N ALA A 227 -1.94 15.23 1.39
CA ALA A 227 -2.33 14.60 0.15
C ALA A 227 -2.90 13.19 0.37
N LEU A 228 -2.26 12.39 1.22
CA LEU A 228 -2.73 11.06 1.58
C LEU A 228 -3.99 11.12 2.45
N LEU A 229 -4.02 11.97 3.48
CA LEU A 229 -5.17 12.08 4.39
C LEU A 229 -6.43 12.56 3.67
N VAL A 230 -6.34 13.52 2.76
CA VAL A 230 -7.46 13.95 1.89
C VAL A 230 -7.94 12.80 0.98
N PHE A 231 -7.02 12.01 0.44
CA PHE A 231 -7.38 10.82 -0.33
C PHE A 231 -8.16 9.81 0.52
N LEU A 232 -7.65 9.45 1.71
CA LEU A 232 -8.28 8.50 2.63
C LEU A 232 -9.65 9.01 3.13
N SER A 233 -9.78 10.31 3.43
CA SER A 233 -11.07 10.92 3.79
C SER A 233 -12.12 10.76 2.67
N LYS A 234 -11.73 10.93 1.41
CA LYS A 234 -12.61 10.70 0.26
C LYS A 234 -12.98 9.22 0.07
N ARG A 235 -12.18 8.31 0.63
CA ARG A 235 -12.46 6.88 0.67
C ARG A 235 -13.39 6.48 1.82
N GLY A 236 -13.73 7.41 2.72
CA GLY A 236 -14.68 7.19 3.81
C GLY A 236 -14.04 6.97 5.19
N HIS A 237 -12.71 7.08 5.31
CA HIS A 237 -12.04 7.00 6.61
C HIS A 237 -12.29 8.25 7.44
N THR A 238 -12.80 8.08 8.66
CA THR A 238 -13.27 9.19 9.54
C THR A 238 -12.31 9.53 10.68
N THR A 239 -11.32 8.68 10.95
CA THR A 239 -10.40 8.84 12.10
C THR A 239 -9.22 9.78 11.82
N LEU A 240 -9.26 10.55 10.72
CA LEU A 240 -8.12 11.31 10.21
C LEU A 240 -7.94 12.68 10.85
N ASP A 241 -8.94 13.17 11.58
CA ASP A 241 -8.87 14.46 12.27
C ASP A 241 -7.78 14.50 13.36
N ASP A 242 -7.42 13.34 13.90
CA ASP A 242 -6.34 13.17 14.87
C ASP A 242 -4.95 13.56 14.32
N PHE A 243 -4.82 13.74 12.99
CA PHE A 243 -3.57 14.11 12.31
C PHE A 243 -3.49 15.60 11.95
N ALA A 244 -4.42 16.43 12.41
CA ALA A 244 -4.46 17.86 12.06
C ALA A 244 -3.20 18.65 12.50
N GLU A 245 -2.37 18.08 13.37
CA GLU A 245 -1.14 18.70 13.88
C GLU A 245 0.15 18.27 13.11
N LEU A 246 0.05 17.49 12.03
CA LEU A 246 1.21 17.00 11.24
C LEU A 246 1.75 18.03 10.26
#